data_fb1244d749dd85d138e49f719e09becb
#
_entry.id   fb1244d749dd85d138e49f719e09becb
#
_cell.length_a   1.000
_cell.length_b   1.000
_cell.length_c   1.000
_cell.angle_alpha   90.00
_cell.angle_beta   90.00
_cell.angle_gamma   90.00
#
_symmetry.space_group_name_H-M   'P 1'
#
loop_
_entity.id
_entity.type
_entity.pdbx_description
1 polymer ?
#
loop_
_entity_poly.entity_id
_entity_poly.type
_entity_poly.pdbx_seq_one_letter_code
_entity_poly.pdbx_strand_id
1 'polypeptide(L)'
;MGCQEPNDDKASTMPDEVLYNTENILVDINEKIYNNDESVKAYSIFSWTSDGKNRILSGNGIPNHEVGTFPNPHNPNTISEQNVNAAFTLFPDIVSESGASVGGPRSVIAYAINSVKFDPATAGRCDDSGRCSLAMGSGRWSIEALGHNTFNIGDDMNHAHVQPSGAYHYHGMPELLIDLLGQDQNMTLVGWASDGFPVYARYAYTDANDATSAIKVITPSWKLKSVADSGRPTKITQLAGGPGHGNSHTDRPIQMLSLINI
;
A
#
# COMPACT_ATOMS: atom_id res chain seq x y z
N MET A 1 -65.51 3.89 -9.86
CA MET A 1 -64.22 4.11 -10.58
C MET A 1 -63.13 4.05 -9.56
N GLY A 2 -62.51 2.90 -9.40
CA GLY A 2 -61.39 2.69 -8.49
C GLY A 2 -60.11 2.82 -9.27
N CYS A 3 -59.24 3.70 -8.82
CA CYS A 3 -57.86 3.75 -9.28
C CYS A 3 -57.07 2.66 -8.56
N GLN A 4 -56.58 1.71 -9.33
CA GLN A 4 -55.61 0.71 -8.90
C GLN A 4 -54.23 1.34 -9.00
N GLU A 5 -53.50 1.40 -7.88
CA GLU A 5 -52.08 1.72 -7.88
C GLU A 5 -51.30 0.50 -8.39
N PRO A 6 -50.25 0.71 -9.18
CA PRO A 6 -49.38 -0.42 -9.56
C PRO A 6 -48.41 -0.75 -8.40
N ASN A 7 -48.50 -2.00 -7.96
CA ASN A 7 -47.46 -2.66 -7.14
C ASN A 7 -46.21 -2.80 -7.98
N ASP A 8 -45.22 -1.97 -7.72
CA ASP A 8 -43.82 -2.20 -8.10
C ASP A 8 -43.00 -2.70 -6.92
N ASP A 9 -43.35 -3.92 -6.46
CA ASP A 9 -42.41 -4.72 -5.65
C ASP A 9 -41.45 -5.43 -6.60
N LYS A 10 -40.50 -4.69 -7.16
CA LYS A 10 -39.24 -5.25 -7.59
C LYS A 10 -38.30 -5.26 -6.39
N ALA A 11 -38.40 -6.33 -5.61
CA ALA A 11 -37.29 -6.72 -4.76
C ALA A 11 -36.04 -6.85 -5.67
N SER A 12 -35.12 -5.94 -5.55
CA SER A 12 -33.78 -6.05 -6.10
C SER A 12 -33.15 -7.26 -5.39
N THR A 13 -33.19 -8.41 -6.05
CA THR A 13 -32.34 -9.53 -5.65
C THR A 13 -30.91 -9.10 -5.90
N MET A 14 -30.20 -8.80 -4.82
CA MET A 14 -28.75 -8.71 -4.85
C MET A 14 -28.25 -9.98 -5.52
N PRO A 15 -27.29 -9.91 -6.45
CA PRO A 15 -26.69 -11.11 -6.99
C PRO A 15 -26.12 -11.92 -5.82
N ASP A 16 -26.31 -13.24 -5.87
CA ASP A 16 -25.72 -14.17 -4.91
C ASP A 16 -24.28 -13.75 -4.63
N GLU A 17 -23.87 -13.75 -3.35
CA GLU A 17 -22.51 -13.41 -2.93
C GLU A 17 -21.52 -14.17 -3.81
N VAL A 18 -20.83 -13.46 -4.67
CA VAL A 18 -19.73 -14.04 -5.44
C VAL A 18 -18.55 -14.11 -4.52
N LEU A 19 -18.41 -15.23 -3.82
CA LEU A 19 -17.22 -15.52 -3.05
C LEU A 19 -16.05 -15.72 -4.01
N TYR A 20 -15.08 -14.82 -3.94
CA TYR A 20 -13.84 -14.98 -4.69
C TYR A 20 -13.02 -16.09 -4.07
N ASN A 21 -12.65 -17.08 -4.87
CA ASN A 21 -11.79 -18.18 -4.45
C ASN A 21 -10.37 -17.94 -4.95
N THR A 22 -9.44 -17.74 -4.03
CA THR A 22 -8.03 -17.49 -4.34
C THR A 22 -7.12 -18.66 -3.97
N GLU A 23 -7.68 -19.85 -3.67
CA GLU A 23 -6.91 -21.02 -3.22
C GLU A 23 -5.81 -21.43 -4.20
N ASN A 24 -6.07 -21.32 -5.50
CA ASN A 24 -5.16 -21.76 -6.56
C ASN A 24 -4.06 -20.75 -6.89
N ILE A 25 -4.02 -19.61 -6.21
CA ILE A 25 -3.03 -18.59 -6.47
C ILE A 25 -1.93 -18.67 -5.40
N LEU A 26 -0.77 -19.14 -5.82
CA LEU A 26 0.48 -19.16 -5.05
C LEU A 26 0.32 -19.60 -3.58
N VAL A 27 0.31 -20.88 -3.35
CA VAL A 27 0.42 -21.54 -2.06
C VAL A 27 1.69 -22.40 -2.03
N ASP A 28 2.25 -22.67 -0.84
CA ASP A 28 3.48 -23.47 -0.64
C ASP A 28 4.76 -22.85 -1.20
N ILE A 29 5.07 -21.64 -0.75
CA ILE A 29 6.40 -21.05 -0.92
C ILE A 29 7.15 -21.17 0.41
N ASN A 30 8.41 -21.60 0.35
CA ASN A 30 9.32 -21.60 1.48
C ASN A 30 10.71 -21.20 0.99
N GLU A 31 11.10 -19.98 1.28
CA GLU A 31 12.32 -19.38 0.74
C GLU A 31 13.24 -18.88 1.85
N LYS A 32 14.53 -19.08 1.62
CA LYS A 32 15.61 -18.53 2.41
C LYS A 32 16.74 -18.08 1.52
N ILE A 33 16.80 -16.78 1.25
CA ILE A 33 17.70 -16.17 0.29
C ILE A 33 18.60 -15.18 1.03
N TYR A 34 19.93 -15.31 0.89
CA TYR A 34 20.85 -14.34 1.48
C TYR A 34 20.86 -13.06 0.63
N ASN A 35 20.50 -11.96 1.23
CA ASN A 35 20.63 -10.65 0.62
C ASN A 35 22.00 -10.06 0.96
N ASN A 36 22.84 -9.91 -0.06
CA ASN A 36 24.21 -9.42 0.06
C ASN A 36 24.33 -7.90 -0.04
N ASP A 37 23.22 -7.16 -0.14
CA ASP A 37 23.24 -5.71 -0.13
C ASP A 37 23.91 -5.17 1.14
N GLU A 38 24.71 -4.09 0.99
CA GLU A 38 25.47 -3.52 2.12
C GLU A 38 24.58 -3.00 3.25
N SER A 39 23.37 -2.59 2.94
CA SER A 39 22.39 -2.12 3.93
C SER A 39 21.59 -3.27 4.56
N VAL A 40 21.75 -4.52 4.11
CA VAL A 40 20.98 -5.68 4.57
C VAL A 40 21.84 -6.74 5.23
N LYS A 41 22.74 -7.42 4.48
CA LYS A 41 23.64 -8.50 4.97
C LYS A 41 22.93 -9.53 5.85
N ALA A 42 21.75 -9.96 5.44
CA ALA A 42 20.90 -10.87 6.19
C ALA A 42 20.17 -11.85 5.25
N TYR A 43 19.60 -12.91 5.80
CA TYR A 43 18.71 -13.78 5.03
C TYR A 43 17.33 -13.18 4.96
N SER A 44 16.78 -13.11 3.76
CA SER A 44 15.33 -12.99 3.54
C SER A 44 14.69 -14.35 3.74
N ILE A 45 13.78 -14.46 4.71
CA ILE A 45 13.12 -15.71 5.05
C ILE A 45 11.63 -15.50 5.02
N PHE A 46 10.93 -16.27 4.22
CA PHE A 46 9.47 -16.20 4.14
C PHE A 46 8.88 -17.51 3.67
N SER A 47 7.70 -17.82 4.20
CA SER A 47 6.91 -18.95 3.77
C SER A 47 5.44 -18.57 3.68
N TRP A 48 4.79 -19.11 2.68
CA TRP A 48 3.35 -19.02 2.47
C TRP A 48 2.77 -20.42 2.45
N THR A 49 1.81 -20.67 3.31
CA THR A 49 1.09 -21.95 3.44
C THR A 49 -0.41 -21.68 3.48
N SER A 50 -1.21 -22.75 3.49
CA SER A 50 -2.67 -22.63 3.62
C SER A 50 -3.18 -23.61 4.67
N ASP A 51 -4.20 -23.20 5.43
CA ASP A 51 -4.94 -24.05 6.33
C ASP A 51 -6.33 -24.47 5.78
N GLY A 52 -6.60 -24.15 4.48
CA GLY A 52 -7.87 -24.40 3.82
C GLY A 52 -8.92 -23.31 4.06
N LYS A 53 -8.61 -22.30 4.86
CA LYS A 53 -9.45 -21.11 5.07
C LYS A 53 -8.65 -19.84 4.87
N ASN A 54 -7.40 -19.87 5.27
CA ASN A 54 -6.50 -18.72 5.22
C ASN A 54 -5.22 -19.09 4.51
N ARG A 55 -4.63 -18.11 3.87
CA ARG A 55 -3.24 -18.07 3.46
C ARG A 55 -2.44 -17.56 4.65
N ILE A 56 -1.42 -18.30 5.06
CA ILE A 56 -0.60 -18.01 6.23
C ILE A 56 0.77 -17.54 5.76
N LEU A 57 1.17 -16.35 6.15
CA LEU A 57 2.51 -15.82 5.97
C LEU A 57 3.29 -15.97 7.28
N SER A 58 4.50 -16.53 7.18
CA SER A 58 5.54 -16.41 8.18
C SER A 58 6.81 -15.88 7.52
N GLY A 59 7.47 -14.90 8.13
CA GLY A 59 8.67 -14.31 7.53
C GLY A 59 9.37 -13.34 8.47
N ASN A 60 10.48 -12.78 7.97
CA ASN A 60 11.29 -11.85 8.75
C ASN A 60 11.33 -10.42 8.19
N GLY A 61 10.57 -10.11 7.15
CA GLY A 61 10.47 -8.76 6.58
C GLY A 61 11.77 -8.23 5.96
N ILE A 62 12.76 -9.07 5.74
CA ILE A 62 13.99 -8.73 5.03
C ILE A 62 13.74 -8.83 3.52
N PRO A 63 13.98 -7.78 2.73
CA PRO A 63 13.82 -7.84 1.27
C PRO A 63 14.81 -8.83 0.64
N ASN A 64 14.40 -9.50 -0.43
CA ASN A 64 15.22 -10.43 -1.20
C ASN A 64 15.83 -9.80 -2.47
N HIS A 65 15.83 -8.49 -2.54
CA HIS A 65 16.35 -7.67 -3.64
C HIS A 65 17.28 -6.57 -3.09
N GLU A 66 17.99 -5.90 -3.99
CA GLU A 66 18.81 -4.73 -3.62
C GLU A 66 17.93 -3.60 -3.05
N VAL A 67 18.49 -2.85 -2.13
CA VAL A 67 17.86 -1.71 -1.49
C VAL A 67 18.74 -0.46 -1.63
N GLY A 68 18.24 0.68 -1.25
CA GLY A 68 19.03 1.88 -1.13
C GLY A 68 19.96 1.86 0.08
N THR A 69 20.78 2.89 0.20
CA THR A 69 21.65 3.05 1.37
C THR A 69 20.84 3.39 2.61
N PHE A 70 20.95 2.53 3.63
CA PHE A 70 20.38 2.77 4.96
C PHE A 70 21.42 2.48 6.04
N PRO A 71 21.61 3.41 7.02
CA PRO A 71 20.95 4.70 7.17
C PRO A 71 21.36 5.73 6.10
N ASN A 72 20.50 6.72 5.86
CA ASN A 72 20.80 7.85 4.99
C ASN A 72 20.41 9.19 5.64
N PRO A 73 20.77 10.36 5.05
CA PRO A 73 20.52 11.66 5.68
C PRO A 73 19.05 11.96 6.00
N HIS A 74 18.11 11.32 5.32
CA HIS A 74 16.66 11.50 5.52
C HIS A 74 16.00 10.35 6.25
N ASN A 75 16.71 9.21 6.39
CA ASN A 75 16.25 8.05 7.14
C ASN A 75 17.43 7.43 7.92
N PRO A 76 17.54 7.66 9.23
CA PRO A 76 18.68 7.20 10.04
C PRO A 76 18.55 5.75 10.51
N ASN A 77 17.50 5.06 10.11
CA ASN A 77 17.21 3.71 10.59
C ASN A 77 17.96 2.67 9.75
N THR A 78 18.28 1.55 10.36
CA THR A 78 18.90 0.38 9.72
C THR A 78 17.88 -0.73 9.56
N ILE A 79 18.01 -1.49 8.48
CA ILE A 79 17.15 -2.66 8.24
C ILE A 79 17.47 -3.74 9.26
N SER A 80 16.43 -4.33 9.86
CA SER A 80 16.57 -5.45 10.79
C SER A 80 15.40 -6.43 10.64
N GLU A 81 15.64 -7.66 11.05
CA GLU A 81 14.63 -8.71 11.01
C GLU A 81 13.41 -8.35 11.86
N GLN A 82 12.27 -8.71 11.36
CA GLN A 82 10.97 -8.56 11.99
C GLN A 82 10.37 -9.93 12.27
N ASN A 83 9.39 -10.01 13.12
CA ASN A 83 8.58 -11.21 13.30
C ASN A 83 7.26 -11.06 12.55
N VAL A 84 7.23 -11.48 11.29
CA VAL A 84 6.07 -11.37 10.43
C VAL A 84 5.26 -12.66 10.52
N ASN A 85 4.04 -12.55 11.03
CA ASN A 85 3.05 -13.62 11.04
C ASN A 85 1.69 -13.00 10.70
N ALA A 86 1.11 -13.40 9.58
CA ALA A 86 -0.15 -12.88 9.11
C ALA A 86 -1.01 -13.97 8.47
N ALA A 87 -2.31 -13.82 8.56
CA ALA A 87 -3.28 -14.72 7.95
C ALA A 87 -4.26 -13.89 7.11
N PHE A 88 -4.51 -14.36 5.90
CA PHE A 88 -5.36 -13.71 4.92
C PHE A 88 -6.42 -14.70 4.47
N THR A 89 -7.69 -14.30 4.44
CA THR A 89 -8.74 -15.21 3.95
C THR A 89 -8.44 -15.67 2.52
N LEU A 90 -8.71 -16.93 2.22
CA LEU A 90 -8.70 -17.46 0.85
C LEU A 90 -9.96 -17.05 0.08
N PHE A 91 -10.99 -16.62 0.80
CA PHE A 91 -12.30 -16.26 0.28
C PHE A 91 -12.61 -14.78 0.59
N PRO A 92 -11.91 -13.83 -0.06
CA PRO A 92 -12.19 -12.41 0.13
C PRO A 92 -13.57 -12.06 -0.41
N ASP A 93 -14.21 -11.09 0.24
CA ASP A 93 -15.54 -10.61 -0.11
C ASP A 93 -15.51 -9.14 -0.50
N ILE A 94 -16.30 -8.75 -1.50
CA ILE A 94 -16.45 -7.36 -1.90
C ILE A 94 -17.55 -6.73 -1.06
N VAL A 95 -17.18 -5.82 -0.17
CA VAL A 95 -18.15 -4.98 0.52
C VAL A 95 -18.75 -3.94 -0.43
N SER A 96 -20.00 -3.59 -0.21
CA SER A 96 -20.64 -2.48 -0.93
C SER A 96 -19.87 -1.17 -0.69
N GLU A 97 -19.98 -0.22 -1.64
CA GLU A 97 -19.33 1.10 -1.52
C GLU A 97 -19.64 1.80 -0.18
N SER A 98 -20.86 1.60 0.35
CA SER A 98 -21.28 2.15 1.64
C SER A 98 -20.62 1.47 2.85
N GLY A 99 -20.09 0.27 2.68
CA GLY A 99 -19.36 -0.52 3.69
C GLY A 99 -17.85 -0.41 3.58
N ALA A 100 -17.34 0.13 2.49
CA ALA A 100 -15.92 0.29 2.31
C ALA A 100 -15.37 1.31 3.32
N SER A 101 -14.62 0.83 4.30
CA SER A 101 -13.86 1.71 5.17
C SER A 101 -12.70 2.27 4.38
N VAL A 102 -12.81 3.52 3.96
CA VAL A 102 -11.63 4.28 3.53
C VAL A 102 -10.81 4.54 4.79
N GLY A 103 -10.17 3.49 5.28
CA GLY A 103 -9.24 3.60 6.38
C GLY A 103 -8.24 4.69 6.04
N GLY A 104 -8.03 5.61 6.95
CA GLY A 104 -6.94 6.56 6.78
C GLY A 104 -5.63 5.77 6.61
N PRO A 105 -4.66 6.34 5.95
CA PRO A 105 -3.46 5.68 5.46
C PRO A 105 -2.46 5.23 6.54
N ARG A 106 -2.87 4.57 7.59
CA ARG A 106 -2.03 4.35 8.78
C ARG A 106 -1.86 2.91 9.20
N SER A 107 -1.83 2.01 8.27
CA SER A 107 -1.61 0.61 8.64
C SER A 107 -1.03 -0.18 7.49
N VAL A 108 -0.51 -1.32 7.83
CA VAL A 108 -0.14 -2.34 6.87
C VAL A 108 -1.39 -2.74 6.09
N ILE A 109 -1.40 -2.45 4.80
CA ILE A 109 -2.54 -2.77 3.92
C ILE A 109 -2.35 -4.10 3.18
N ALA A 110 -1.11 -4.56 3.08
CA ALA A 110 -0.75 -5.78 2.37
C ALA A 110 0.63 -6.26 2.83
N TYR A 111 0.95 -7.51 2.47
CA TYR A 111 2.32 -8.04 2.52
C TYR A 111 2.73 -8.53 1.14
N ALA A 112 3.96 -8.19 0.78
CA ALA A 112 4.58 -8.71 -0.43
C ALA A 112 4.95 -10.19 -0.28
N ILE A 113 5.18 -10.86 -1.41
CA ILE A 113 5.57 -12.28 -1.44
C ILE A 113 6.79 -12.54 -0.57
N ASN A 114 7.75 -11.61 -0.55
CA ASN A 114 8.98 -11.67 0.25
C ASN A 114 8.80 -11.27 1.73
N SER A 115 7.59 -11.23 2.24
CA SER A 115 7.21 -10.83 3.60
C SER A 115 7.43 -9.36 3.97
N VAL A 116 7.89 -8.52 3.07
CA VAL A 116 7.96 -7.08 3.30
C VAL A 116 6.54 -6.51 3.25
N LYS A 117 6.20 -5.66 4.20
CA LYS A 117 4.86 -5.07 4.26
C LYS A 117 4.69 -3.88 3.30
N PHE A 118 3.47 -3.68 2.81
CA PHE A 118 3.02 -2.44 2.21
C PHE A 118 2.39 -1.55 3.28
N ASP A 119 2.98 -0.40 3.49
CA ASP A 119 2.54 0.62 4.45
C ASP A 119 2.68 1.99 3.78
N PRO A 120 1.78 2.30 2.82
CA PRO A 120 1.96 3.42 1.87
C PRO A 120 1.84 4.79 2.53
N ALA A 121 1.32 4.84 3.74
CA ALA A 121 1.04 6.09 4.41
C ALA A 121 2.20 6.60 5.24
N THR A 122 2.10 7.87 5.64
CA THR A 122 3.01 8.47 6.61
C THR A 122 2.34 8.65 7.97
N ALA A 123 3.13 8.64 9.04
CA ALA A 123 2.70 9.16 10.33
C ALA A 123 2.59 10.71 10.31
N GLY A 124 3.08 11.35 9.24
CA GLY A 124 3.13 12.79 9.09
C GLY A 124 1.75 13.43 8.91
N ARG A 125 1.46 14.46 9.71
CA ARG A 125 0.20 15.23 9.63
C ARG A 125 0.42 16.71 9.71
N CYS A 126 -0.52 17.44 9.10
CA CYS A 126 -0.60 18.88 9.15
C CYS A 126 -1.95 19.34 9.69
N ASP A 127 -1.96 20.45 10.41
CA ASP A 127 -3.19 21.17 10.73
C ASP A 127 -3.59 22.13 9.59
N ASP A 128 -4.74 22.78 9.72
CA ASP A 128 -5.29 23.70 8.71
C ASP A 128 -4.41 24.94 8.48
N SER A 129 -3.50 25.26 9.38
CA SER A 129 -2.54 26.34 9.24
C SER A 129 -1.23 25.94 8.55
N GLY A 130 -1.07 24.67 8.21
CA GLY A 130 0.15 24.13 7.61
C GLY A 130 1.27 23.83 8.61
N ARG A 131 0.96 23.75 9.90
CA ARG A 131 1.92 23.21 10.87
C ARG A 131 1.89 21.70 10.78
N CYS A 132 3.02 21.14 10.40
CA CYS A 132 3.18 19.71 10.15
C CYS A 132 4.12 19.05 11.16
N SER A 133 3.92 17.76 11.39
CA SER A 133 4.86 16.93 12.14
C SER A 133 5.01 15.60 11.41
N LEU A 134 6.25 15.13 11.26
CA LEU A 134 6.56 13.80 10.70
C LEU A 134 6.43 12.70 11.74
N ALA A 135 6.42 13.06 13.03
CA ALA A 135 6.26 12.15 14.15
C ALA A 135 4.90 12.35 14.79
N MET A 136 3.88 11.62 14.34
CA MET A 136 2.57 11.55 15.02
C MET A 136 1.90 12.91 15.29
N GLY A 137 2.00 13.86 14.38
CA GLY A 137 1.40 15.19 14.54
C GLY A 137 -0.11 15.18 14.72
N SER A 138 -0.61 16.17 15.44
CA SER A 138 -2.05 16.45 15.52
C SER A 138 -2.47 17.24 14.28
N GLY A 139 -3.38 16.72 13.52
CA GLY A 139 -3.90 17.39 12.33
C GLY A 139 -4.73 16.41 11.53
N ARG A 140 -5.59 16.93 10.67
CA ARG A 140 -6.48 16.11 9.85
C ARG A 140 -5.92 15.80 8.46
N TRP A 141 -4.84 16.46 8.09
CA TRP A 141 -4.24 16.32 6.77
C TRP A 141 -3.03 15.40 6.83
N SER A 142 -3.11 14.27 6.14
CA SER A 142 -1.97 13.35 6.01
C SER A 142 -1.02 13.83 4.92
N ILE A 143 0.26 13.75 5.20
CA ILE A 143 1.32 14.04 4.23
C ILE A 143 1.44 12.87 3.28
N GLU A 144 1.63 13.14 1.97
CA GLU A 144 1.92 12.11 0.99
C GLU A 144 3.38 11.64 1.10
N ALA A 145 3.59 10.34 1.29
CA ALA A 145 4.92 9.77 1.49
C ALA A 145 5.84 10.02 0.29
N LEU A 146 5.34 9.76 -0.91
CA LEU A 146 6.09 9.91 -2.15
C LEU A 146 6.03 11.33 -2.73
N GLY A 147 5.51 12.27 -1.95
CA GLY A 147 5.44 13.70 -2.29
C GLY A 147 6.76 14.43 -2.10
N HIS A 148 7.81 14.03 -2.81
CA HIS A 148 9.20 14.48 -2.63
C HIS A 148 9.40 16.00 -2.74
N ASN A 149 8.49 16.72 -3.40
CA ASN A 149 8.51 18.17 -3.44
C ASN A 149 8.21 18.82 -2.08
N THR A 150 7.54 18.09 -1.20
CA THR A 150 7.20 18.55 0.15
C THR A 150 8.34 18.24 1.12
N PHE A 151 8.77 17.00 1.16
CA PHE A 151 9.90 16.53 1.97
C PHE A 151 10.39 15.18 1.43
N ASN A 152 11.62 14.81 1.79
CA ASN A 152 12.22 13.54 1.44
C ASN A 152 12.22 12.64 2.69
N ILE A 153 11.62 11.47 2.60
CA ILE A 153 11.56 10.48 3.69
C ILE A 153 12.74 9.51 3.66
N GLY A 154 13.67 9.69 2.73
CA GLY A 154 14.81 8.82 2.54
C GLY A 154 14.46 7.46 1.96
N ASP A 155 13.45 7.44 1.09
CA ASP A 155 13.06 6.26 0.33
C ASP A 155 14.08 5.90 -0.76
N ASP A 156 14.08 4.65 -1.15
CA ASP A 156 14.95 4.10 -2.18
C ASP A 156 14.22 3.88 -3.53
N MET A 157 14.91 3.24 -4.49
CA MET A 157 14.39 2.94 -5.82
C MET A 157 13.16 2.00 -5.79
N ASN A 158 12.91 1.32 -4.68
CA ASN A 158 11.74 0.48 -4.48
C ASN A 158 10.57 1.23 -3.86
N HIS A 159 10.62 2.57 -3.80
CA HIS A 159 9.65 3.41 -3.09
C HIS A 159 9.46 2.94 -1.63
N ALA A 160 10.55 2.61 -0.96
CA ALA A 160 10.58 2.01 0.35
C ALA A 160 11.60 2.69 1.26
N HIS A 161 11.37 2.62 2.55
CA HIS A 161 12.31 3.06 3.55
C HIS A 161 12.20 2.25 4.86
N VAL A 162 12.95 2.65 5.89
CA VAL A 162 13.05 1.89 7.15
C VAL A 162 12.39 2.63 8.29
N GLN A 163 11.49 1.95 9.02
CA GLN A 163 10.88 2.47 10.24
C GLN A 163 11.89 2.46 11.41
N PRO A 164 11.63 3.23 12.50
CA PRO A 164 12.48 3.19 13.69
C PRO A 164 12.63 1.80 14.33
N SER A 165 11.71 0.88 14.07
CA SER A 165 11.79 -0.53 14.48
C SER A 165 12.74 -1.36 13.63
N GLY A 166 13.33 -0.80 12.57
CA GLY A 166 14.13 -1.53 11.58
C GLY A 166 13.32 -2.18 10.46
N ALA A 167 12.00 -2.00 10.46
CA ALA A 167 11.13 -2.59 9.43
C ALA A 167 11.26 -1.84 8.11
N TYR A 168 11.84 -2.49 7.10
CA TYR A 168 11.78 -2.03 5.71
C TYR A 168 10.35 -2.23 5.18
N HIS A 169 9.82 -1.25 4.45
CA HIS A 169 8.45 -1.32 3.95
C HIS A 169 8.25 -0.48 2.68
N TYR A 170 7.33 -0.93 1.85
CA TYR A 170 6.99 -0.28 0.60
C TYR A 170 5.90 0.78 0.80
N HIS A 171 6.15 1.99 0.26
CA HIS A 171 5.15 3.05 0.09
C HIS A 171 4.50 3.01 -1.29
N GLY A 172 5.16 2.38 -2.25
CA GLY A 172 4.73 2.30 -3.64
C GLY A 172 5.12 0.98 -4.29
N MET A 173 5.31 1.04 -5.59
CA MET A 173 5.65 -0.12 -6.42
C MET A 173 7.03 -0.67 -6.05
N PRO A 174 7.17 -1.93 -5.65
CA PRO A 174 8.46 -2.54 -5.31
C PRO A 174 9.23 -2.93 -6.57
N GLU A 175 9.92 -1.98 -7.17
CA GLU A 175 10.48 -2.11 -8.53
C GLU A 175 11.36 -3.35 -8.69
N LEU A 176 12.34 -3.54 -7.81
CA LEU A 176 13.26 -4.66 -7.92
C LEU A 176 12.64 -6.01 -7.52
N LEU A 177 11.59 -6.02 -6.69
CA LEU A 177 10.82 -7.23 -6.47
C LEU A 177 10.07 -7.64 -7.75
N ILE A 178 9.49 -6.66 -8.46
CA ILE A 178 8.79 -6.91 -9.72
C ILE A 178 9.78 -7.45 -10.77
N ASP A 179 10.97 -6.88 -10.85
CA ASP A 179 12.03 -7.33 -11.75
C ASP A 179 12.47 -8.77 -11.43
N LEU A 180 12.62 -9.13 -10.15
CA LEU A 180 12.92 -10.49 -9.73
C LEU A 180 11.83 -11.50 -10.12
N LEU A 181 10.58 -11.09 -10.14
CA LEU A 181 9.45 -11.94 -10.53
C LEU A 181 9.38 -12.17 -12.03
N GLY A 182 10.09 -11.37 -12.85
CA GLY A 182 10.38 -11.62 -14.25
C GLY A 182 9.16 -11.78 -15.15
N GLN A 183 8.09 -11.03 -14.90
CA GLN A 183 6.83 -11.22 -15.63
C GLN A 183 6.63 -10.25 -16.80
N ASP A 184 7.60 -9.42 -17.13
CA ASP A 184 7.53 -8.43 -18.20
C ASP A 184 6.20 -7.63 -18.20
N GLN A 185 5.47 -7.63 -19.33
CA GLN A 185 4.18 -6.97 -19.48
C GLN A 185 2.99 -7.88 -19.13
N ASN A 186 3.12 -8.69 -18.09
CA ASN A 186 2.04 -9.58 -17.61
C ASN A 186 1.54 -9.15 -16.23
N MET A 187 0.43 -9.76 -15.82
CA MET A 187 -0.05 -9.62 -14.44
C MET A 187 0.96 -10.25 -13.49
N THR A 188 1.67 -9.42 -12.74
CA THR A 188 2.66 -9.87 -11.77
C THR A 188 2.09 -9.80 -10.38
N LEU A 189 1.87 -10.95 -9.74
CA LEU A 189 1.46 -11.02 -8.35
C LEU A 189 2.62 -10.59 -7.47
N VAL A 190 2.45 -9.51 -6.70
CA VAL A 190 3.49 -8.98 -5.81
C VAL A 190 3.19 -9.21 -4.33
N GLY A 191 1.96 -9.57 -3.98
CA GLY A 191 1.59 -9.80 -2.59
C GLY A 191 0.10 -10.01 -2.38
N TRP A 192 -0.31 -9.88 -1.13
CA TRP A 192 -1.69 -10.08 -0.68
C TRP A 192 -2.13 -8.93 0.22
N ALA A 193 -3.29 -8.38 -0.09
CA ALA A 193 -3.93 -7.38 0.73
C ALA A 193 -4.47 -7.98 2.04
N SER A 194 -4.59 -7.17 3.07
CA SER A 194 -5.02 -7.61 4.40
C SER A 194 -6.43 -8.21 4.43
N ASP A 195 -7.25 -7.92 3.44
CA ASP A 195 -8.59 -8.47 3.23
C ASP A 195 -8.61 -9.74 2.37
N GLY A 196 -7.43 -10.22 1.93
CA GLY A 196 -7.27 -11.48 1.20
C GLY A 196 -7.20 -11.35 -0.32
N PHE A 197 -7.44 -10.18 -0.88
CA PHE A 197 -7.30 -9.98 -2.33
C PHE A 197 -5.83 -10.00 -2.78
N PRO A 198 -5.54 -10.58 -3.97
CA PRO A 198 -4.20 -10.53 -4.53
C PRO A 198 -3.84 -9.11 -5.00
N VAL A 199 -2.59 -8.73 -4.79
CA VAL A 199 -2.04 -7.45 -5.24
C VAL A 199 -1.16 -7.70 -6.46
N TYR A 200 -1.55 -7.13 -7.61
CA TYR A 200 -0.81 -7.22 -8.86
C TYR A 200 -0.15 -5.90 -9.20
N ALA A 201 1.02 -5.98 -9.84
CA ALA A 201 1.75 -4.81 -10.31
C ALA A 201 1.43 -4.49 -11.76
N ARG A 202 1.16 -3.21 -12.05
CA ARG A 202 1.16 -2.50 -13.33
C ARG A 202 0.17 -2.99 -14.38
N TYR A 203 0.07 -4.28 -14.62
CA TYR A 203 -0.64 -4.84 -15.76
C TYR A 203 -1.84 -5.67 -15.32
N ALA A 204 -2.93 -5.57 -16.06
CA ALA A 204 -4.09 -6.45 -15.92
C ALA A 204 -4.82 -6.60 -17.25
N TYR A 205 -5.77 -7.51 -17.29
CA TYR A 205 -6.64 -7.70 -18.43
C TYR A 205 -7.44 -6.44 -18.76
N THR A 206 -7.67 -6.20 -20.04
CA THR A 206 -8.50 -5.08 -20.52
C THR A 206 -9.95 -5.21 -20.08
N ASP A 207 -10.46 -6.44 -20.06
CA ASP A 207 -11.72 -6.84 -19.45
C ASP A 207 -11.45 -7.70 -18.24
N ALA A 208 -11.84 -7.24 -17.06
CA ALA A 208 -11.62 -7.95 -15.79
C ALA A 208 -12.36 -9.31 -15.71
N ASN A 209 -13.37 -9.52 -16.55
CA ASN A 209 -14.15 -10.77 -16.60
C ASN A 209 -13.67 -11.73 -17.71
N ASP A 210 -12.66 -11.35 -18.50
CA ASP A 210 -12.16 -12.15 -19.61
C ASP A 210 -10.63 -12.30 -19.53
N ALA A 211 -10.19 -13.45 -19.03
CA ALA A 211 -8.76 -13.80 -18.92
C ALA A 211 -8.09 -14.02 -20.28
N THR A 212 -8.84 -14.00 -21.40
CA THR A 212 -8.31 -14.05 -22.76
C THR A 212 -8.17 -12.67 -23.40
N SER A 213 -8.68 -11.62 -22.73
CA SER A 213 -8.55 -10.25 -23.21
C SER A 213 -7.10 -9.77 -23.15
N ALA A 214 -6.79 -8.77 -23.98
CA ALA A 214 -5.44 -8.20 -24.01
C ALA A 214 -5.04 -7.61 -22.66
N ILE A 215 -3.75 -7.71 -22.33
CA ILE A 215 -3.17 -7.08 -21.15
C ILE A 215 -2.85 -5.62 -21.45
N LYS A 216 -3.10 -4.75 -20.48
CA LYS A 216 -2.79 -3.32 -20.55
C LYS A 216 -2.17 -2.83 -19.24
N VAL A 217 -1.49 -1.69 -19.32
CA VAL A 217 -1.11 -0.94 -18.12
C VAL A 217 -2.38 -0.42 -17.43
N ILE A 218 -2.50 -0.68 -16.15
CA ILE A 218 -3.60 -0.18 -15.33
C ILE A 218 -3.23 1.19 -14.79
N THR A 219 -4.15 2.12 -14.97
CA THR A 219 -4.05 3.46 -14.37
C THR A 219 -4.87 3.54 -13.10
N PRO A 220 -4.45 4.34 -12.11
CA PRO A 220 -5.24 4.52 -10.88
C PRO A 220 -6.66 5.00 -11.17
N SER A 221 -7.64 4.43 -10.49
CA SER A 221 -9.03 4.90 -10.51
C SER A 221 -9.24 6.17 -9.67
N TRP A 222 -8.25 6.56 -8.87
CA TRP A 222 -8.27 7.77 -8.07
C TRP A 222 -7.71 8.96 -8.85
N LYS A 223 -8.39 10.09 -8.79
CA LYS A 223 -7.91 11.35 -9.35
C LYS A 223 -7.81 12.43 -8.28
N LEU A 224 -6.87 13.34 -8.49
CA LEU A 224 -6.81 14.56 -7.68
C LEU A 224 -8.09 15.38 -7.90
N LYS A 225 -8.66 15.89 -6.82
CA LYS A 225 -9.74 16.87 -6.91
C LYS A 225 -9.24 18.12 -7.61
N SER A 226 -10.05 18.69 -8.50
CA SER A 226 -9.73 19.97 -9.16
C SER A 226 -9.68 21.14 -8.18
N VAL A 227 -10.39 21.02 -7.05
CA VAL A 227 -10.40 21.99 -5.96
C VAL A 227 -10.01 21.28 -4.68
N ALA A 228 -9.07 21.88 -3.94
CA ALA A 228 -8.67 21.37 -2.64
C ALA A 228 -9.84 21.38 -1.64
N ASP A 229 -9.86 20.40 -0.75
CA ASP A 229 -10.83 20.37 0.34
C ASP A 229 -10.68 21.63 1.24
N SER A 230 -11.80 22.10 1.76
CA SER A 230 -11.83 23.28 2.63
C SER A 230 -10.92 23.13 3.85
N GLY A 231 -10.07 24.11 4.07
CA GLY A 231 -9.08 24.14 5.16
C GLY A 231 -7.80 23.38 4.87
N ARG A 232 -7.66 22.76 3.70
CA ARG A 232 -6.39 22.12 3.33
C ARG A 232 -5.29 23.17 3.16
N PRO A 233 -4.18 23.05 3.93
CA PRO A 233 -3.09 24.02 3.79
C PRO A 233 -2.42 23.87 2.41
N THR A 234 -1.99 24.99 1.85
CA THR A 234 -1.31 25.03 0.55
C THR A 234 0.21 25.02 0.69
N LYS A 235 0.71 25.30 1.89
CA LYS A 235 2.14 25.33 2.20
C LYS A 235 2.42 24.89 3.63
N ILE A 236 3.62 24.38 3.86
CA ILE A 236 4.13 24.10 5.20
C ILE A 236 4.53 25.45 5.84
N THR A 237 3.98 25.73 7.01
CA THR A 237 4.35 26.90 7.82
C THR A 237 5.31 26.52 8.95
N GLN A 238 5.29 25.27 9.38
CA GLN A 238 6.19 24.70 10.35
C GLN A 238 6.28 23.18 10.15
N LEU A 239 7.48 22.62 10.19
CA LEU A 239 7.71 21.17 10.16
C LEU A 239 8.46 20.77 11.44
N ALA A 240 7.88 19.89 12.22
CA ALA A 240 8.48 19.31 13.41
C ALA A 240 8.69 17.80 13.25
N GLY A 241 9.73 17.27 13.89
CA GLY A 241 10.05 15.84 13.92
C GLY A 241 10.54 15.30 12.59
N GLY A 242 11.28 14.26 12.67
CA GLY A 242 11.91 13.59 11.53
C GLY A 242 13.41 13.90 11.42
N PRO A 243 14.19 12.87 11.13
CA PRO A 243 15.64 12.99 10.97
C PRO A 243 15.98 13.80 9.71
N GLY A 244 17.01 14.62 9.79
CA GLY A 244 17.44 15.48 8.68
C GLY A 244 16.51 16.66 8.36
N HIS A 245 15.37 16.77 9.03
CA HIS A 245 14.41 17.85 8.87
C HIS A 245 14.44 18.77 10.09
N GLY A 246 15.39 19.68 10.13
CA GLY A 246 15.34 20.80 11.08
C GLY A 246 14.11 21.67 10.83
N ASN A 247 13.76 22.54 11.78
CA ASN A 247 12.60 23.46 11.73
C ASN A 247 12.61 24.47 10.55
N SER A 248 13.43 24.26 9.52
CA SER A 248 13.75 25.24 8.49
C SER A 248 13.00 25.10 7.17
N HIS A 249 11.97 24.25 7.09
CA HIS A 249 11.23 24.02 5.83
C HIS A 249 9.90 24.77 5.80
N THR A 250 9.93 26.07 6.04
CA THR A 250 8.78 26.96 5.82
C THR A 250 8.64 27.30 4.34
N ASP A 251 7.39 27.51 3.90
CA ASP A 251 7.01 27.94 2.55
C ASP A 251 7.10 26.91 1.42
N ARG A 252 7.35 25.64 1.72
CA ARG A 252 7.24 24.58 0.69
C ARG A 252 5.78 24.24 0.41
N PRO A 253 5.41 24.01 -0.86
CA PRO A 253 4.08 23.54 -1.20
C PRO A 253 3.83 22.18 -0.56
N ILE A 254 2.62 21.97 -0.04
CA ILE A 254 2.23 20.67 0.54
C ILE A 254 1.62 19.83 -0.57
N GLN A 255 2.20 18.67 -0.82
CA GLN A 255 1.59 17.64 -1.63
C GLN A 255 0.70 16.76 -0.73
N MET A 256 -0.56 17.10 -0.65
CA MET A 256 -1.60 16.34 0.01
C MET A 256 -2.61 15.91 -1.03
N LEU A 257 -2.88 14.62 -1.06
CA LEU A 257 -3.83 14.05 -2.01
C LEU A 257 -5.25 14.25 -1.49
N SER A 258 -6.02 15.10 -2.17
CA SER A 258 -7.47 15.04 -2.12
C SER A 258 -7.93 14.23 -3.33
N LEU A 259 -8.23 12.95 -3.11
CA LEU A 259 -8.58 12.00 -4.17
C LEU A 259 -10.09 11.85 -4.28
N ILE A 260 -10.56 11.62 -5.50
CA ILE A 260 -11.91 11.11 -5.78
C ILE A 260 -11.79 9.79 -6.51
N ASN A 261 -12.64 8.83 -6.16
CA ASN A 261 -12.81 7.62 -6.95
C ASN A 261 -13.60 7.97 -8.21
N ILE A 262 -13.29 7.33 -9.34
CA ILE A 262 -13.94 7.57 -10.63
C ILE A 262 -14.61 6.28 -11.06
#